data_9666e631944e33329a71096afba674f1
#
_entry.id   9666e631944e33329a71096afba674f1
#
_cell.length_a   1.000
_cell.length_b   1.000
_cell.length_c   1.000
_cell.angle_alpha   90.00
_cell.angle_beta   90.00
_cell.angle_gamma   90.00
#
_symmetry.space_group_name_H-M   'P 1'
#
loop_
_entity.id
_entity.type
_entity.pdbx_description
1 polymer ?
#
loop_
_entity_poly.entity_id
_entity_poly.type
_entity_poly.pdbx_seq_one_letter_code
_entity_poly.pdbx_strand_id
1 'polypeptide(L)'
;VKKEQLPKLYESYEVVGTLKKEIAEELGLSDSVKVIAGAGDNAAAAVGTGTVGEGMCNISLGTSGTIFISSKKFGVDEYNALHSFAHADGNYHLMGCMLSAASCNKWWMDEIIGTKDYAAEQKAIEKLGENHVYFLPYLMGERSPHNNPNARGTFIGMTMDTSRADMTQAVLEGVAFALRDSFEVAKSLGIKI
;
A
#
# COMPACT_ATOMS: atom_id res chain seq x y z
N VAL A 1 29.82 -1.71 -2.45
CA VAL A 1 29.41 -2.93 -3.19
C VAL A 1 29.79 -2.73 -4.65
N LYS A 2 30.48 -3.70 -5.27
CA LYS A 2 30.82 -3.65 -6.70
C LYS A 2 29.76 -4.38 -7.50
N LYS A 3 29.55 -3.95 -8.77
CA LYS A 3 28.53 -4.54 -9.64
C LYS A 3 28.71 -6.07 -9.83
N GLU A 4 29.96 -6.53 -9.86
CA GLU A 4 30.34 -7.95 -10.01
C GLU A 4 29.95 -8.82 -8.79
N GLN A 5 29.61 -8.19 -7.66
CA GLN A 5 29.14 -8.87 -6.46
C GLN A 5 27.62 -9.06 -6.42
N LEU A 6 26.91 -8.46 -7.37
CA LEU A 6 25.46 -8.59 -7.50
C LEU A 6 25.12 -9.78 -8.39
N PRO A 7 24.00 -10.47 -8.17
CA PRO A 7 23.49 -11.47 -9.08
C PRO A 7 23.16 -10.84 -10.44
N LYS A 8 23.08 -11.65 -11.47
CA LYS A 8 22.59 -11.21 -12.78
C LYS A 8 21.15 -10.72 -12.64
N LEU A 9 20.89 -9.51 -13.13
CA LEU A 9 19.55 -8.90 -13.12
C LEU A 9 18.82 -9.28 -14.41
N TYR A 10 17.52 -9.47 -14.29
CA TYR A 10 16.60 -9.79 -15.37
C TYR A 10 15.35 -8.95 -15.21
N GLU A 11 14.69 -8.65 -16.32
CA GLU A 11 13.33 -8.16 -16.29
C GLU A 11 12.37 -9.27 -15.84
N SER A 12 11.27 -8.88 -15.20
CA SER A 12 10.31 -9.83 -14.60
C SER A 12 9.77 -10.87 -15.58
N TYR A 13 9.65 -10.51 -16.85
CA TYR A 13 9.14 -11.36 -17.92
C TYR A 13 10.23 -12.13 -18.70
N GLU A 14 11.50 -11.91 -18.39
CA GLU A 14 12.58 -12.62 -19.08
C GLU A 14 12.65 -14.09 -18.70
N VAL A 15 12.91 -14.92 -19.68
CA VAL A 15 13.14 -16.36 -19.48
C VAL A 15 14.54 -16.56 -18.91
N VAL A 16 14.62 -17.13 -17.73
CA VAL A 16 15.88 -17.43 -17.03
C VAL A 16 16.30 -18.88 -17.15
N GLY A 17 15.44 -19.75 -17.66
CA GLY A 17 15.73 -21.16 -17.86
C GLY A 17 14.49 -21.97 -18.21
N THR A 18 14.64 -23.30 -18.10
CA THR A 18 13.55 -24.27 -18.20
C THR A 18 13.50 -25.13 -16.95
N LEU A 19 12.45 -25.93 -16.79
CA LEU A 19 12.36 -26.88 -15.68
C LEU A 19 13.50 -27.89 -15.74
N LYS A 20 14.03 -28.26 -14.57
CA LYS A 20 14.90 -29.43 -14.46
C LYS A 20 14.09 -30.67 -14.81
N LYS A 21 14.72 -31.59 -15.53
CA LYS A 21 14.06 -32.83 -16.00
C LYS A 21 13.37 -33.60 -14.86
N GLU A 22 14.04 -33.74 -13.74
CA GLU A 22 13.54 -34.43 -12.53
C GLU A 22 12.25 -33.80 -12.03
N ILE A 23 12.19 -32.45 -11.99
CA ILE A 23 11.02 -31.70 -11.52
C ILE A 23 9.88 -31.76 -12.55
N ALA A 24 10.21 -31.71 -13.83
CA ALA A 24 9.23 -31.86 -14.89
C ALA A 24 8.53 -33.24 -14.83
N GLU A 25 9.31 -34.30 -14.65
CA GLU A 25 8.81 -35.67 -14.49
C GLU A 25 7.92 -35.80 -13.23
N GLU A 26 8.35 -35.28 -12.09
CA GLU A 26 7.60 -35.30 -10.83
C GLU A 26 6.22 -34.58 -10.96
N LEU A 27 6.21 -33.44 -11.66
CA LEU A 27 5.00 -32.65 -11.87
C LEU A 27 4.15 -33.08 -13.06
N GLY A 28 4.60 -34.05 -13.86
CA GLY A 28 3.93 -34.46 -15.10
C GLY A 28 3.94 -33.38 -16.19
N LEU A 29 4.95 -32.51 -16.18
CA LEU A 29 5.12 -31.40 -17.12
C LEU A 29 6.24 -31.68 -18.13
N SER A 30 6.29 -30.89 -19.21
CA SER A 30 7.42 -30.90 -20.13
C SER A 30 8.62 -30.16 -19.52
N ASP A 31 9.83 -30.67 -19.75
CA ASP A 31 11.08 -29.98 -19.41
C ASP A 31 11.31 -28.69 -20.24
N SER A 32 10.54 -28.53 -21.33
CA SER A 32 10.52 -27.28 -22.12
C SER A 32 9.73 -26.12 -21.49
N VAL A 33 9.05 -26.34 -20.38
CA VAL A 33 8.35 -25.27 -19.63
C VAL A 33 9.35 -24.20 -19.21
N LYS A 34 9.05 -22.96 -19.60
CA LYS A 34 9.90 -21.81 -19.34
C LYS A 34 9.77 -21.34 -17.90
N VAL A 35 10.89 -21.05 -17.27
CA VAL A 35 10.99 -20.37 -15.98
C VAL A 35 11.31 -18.91 -16.25
N ILE A 36 10.49 -18.01 -15.75
CA ILE A 36 10.69 -16.56 -15.85
C ILE A 36 11.27 -15.99 -14.56
N ALA A 37 11.90 -14.84 -14.62
CA ALA A 37 12.52 -14.18 -13.46
C ALA A 37 11.49 -13.87 -12.37
N GLY A 38 10.28 -13.47 -12.74
CA GLY A 38 9.24 -13.12 -11.81
C GLY A 38 9.41 -11.71 -11.23
N ALA A 39 8.57 -11.37 -10.24
CA ALA A 39 8.54 -10.05 -9.63
C ALA A 39 8.34 -10.15 -8.12
N GLY A 40 8.67 -9.07 -7.41
CA GLY A 40 8.24 -8.89 -6.02
C GLY A 40 6.72 -8.82 -5.93
N ASP A 41 6.15 -9.20 -4.77
CA ASP A 41 4.71 -9.37 -4.53
C ASP A 41 3.88 -8.13 -4.91
N ASN A 42 4.30 -6.93 -4.53
CA ASN A 42 3.58 -5.69 -4.88
C ASN A 42 3.56 -5.42 -6.39
N ALA A 43 4.68 -5.65 -7.09
CA ALA A 43 4.74 -5.46 -8.54
C ALA A 43 3.94 -6.56 -9.28
N ALA A 44 3.95 -7.80 -8.78
CA ALA A 44 3.15 -8.89 -9.32
C ALA A 44 1.65 -8.64 -9.10
N ALA A 45 1.25 -8.19 -7.90
CA ALA A 45 -0.13 -7.80 -7.60
C ALA A 45 -0.60 -6.62 -8.47
N ALA A 46 0.28 -5.66 -8.74
CA ALA A 46 -0.02 -4.54 -9.63
C ALA A 46 -0.36 -5.04 -11.05
N VAL A 47 0.43 -5.96 -11.59
CA VAL A 47 0.13 -6.60 -12.89
C VAL A 47 -1.21 -7.33 -12.83
N GLY A 48 -1.45 -8.13 -11.77
CA GLY A 48 -2.68 -8.89 -11.59
C GLY A 48 -3.94 -8.04 -11.47
N THR A 49 -3.81 -6.79 -10.99
CA THR A 49 -4.91 -5.82 -10.87
C THR A 49 -4.98 -4.83 -12.05
N GLY A 50 -4.15 -5.02 -13.09
CA GLY A 50 -4.11 -4.12 -14.25
C GLY A 50 -3.45 -2.77 -13.97
N THR A 51 -2.71 -2.63 -12.87
CA THR A 51 -1.98 -1.40 -12.51
C THR A 51 -0.65 -1.36 -13.28
N VAL A 52 -0.74 -1.21 -14.59
CA VAL A 52 0.39 -1.14 -15.52
C VAL A 52 0.28 0.10 -16.40
N GLY A 53 1.42 0.63 -16.82
CA GLY A 53 1.47 1.88 -17.59
C GLY A 53 1.42 3.13 -16.71
N GLU A 54 1.60 4.29 -17.34
CA GLU A 54 1.77 5.55 -16.65
C GLU A 54 0.48 6.03 -15.97
N GLY A 55 0.57 6.39 -14.70
CA GLY A 55 -0.52 7.00 -13.93
C GLY A 55 -1.53 6.04 -13.34
N MET A 56 -1.42 4.75 -13.64
CA MET A 56 -2.26 3.75 -12.99
C MET A 56 -1.85 3.58 -11.54
N CYS A 57 -2.83 3.43 -10.65
CA CYS A 57 -2.54 3.23 -9.23
C CYS A 57 -3.35 2.08 -8.64
N ASN A 58 -2.78 1.49 -7.60
CA ASN A 58 -3.41 0.47 -6.76
C ASN A 58 -3.33 0.93 -5.31
N ILE A 59 -4.41 0.73 -4.57
CA ILE A 59 -4.44 0.90 -3.11
C ILE A 59 -4.69 -0.47 -2.50
N SER A 60 -3.78 -0.93 -1.66
CA SER A 60 -3.96 -2.16 -0.90
C SER A 60 -4.20 -1.83 0.57
N LEU A 61 -5.32 -2.34 1.11
CA LEU A 61 -5.73 -2.13 2.50
C LEU A 61 -5.69 -3.46 3.25
N GLY A 62 -4.60 -3.67 3.95
CA GLY A 62 -4.42 -4.76 4.90
C GLY A 62 -4.18 -4.21 6.31
N THR A 63 -3.44 -4.91 7.15
CA THR A 63 -2.95 -4.39 8.43
C THR A 63 -2.26 -3.04 8.21
N SER A 64 -1.32 -3.00 7.27
CA SER A 64 -0.73 -1.79 6.69
C SER A 64 -1.49 -1.37 5.44
N GLY A 65 -1.32 -0.12 4.99
CA GLY A 65 -1.85 0.36 3.73
C GLY A 65 -0.73 0.71 2.76
N THR A 66 -0.88 0.35 1.49
CA THR A 66 0.06 0.78 0.47
C THR A 66 -0.65 1.50 -0.66
N ILE A 67 0.00 2.54 -1.17
CA ILE A 67 -0.29 3.07 -2.50
C ILE A 67 0.81 2.64 -3.44
N PHE A 68 0.45 2.25 -4.64
CA PHE A 68 1.35 1.87 -5.71
C PHE A 68 0.99 2.69 -6.95
N ILE A 69 1.92 3.47 -7.47
CA ILE A 69 1.70 4.36 -8.60
C ILE A 69 2.69 4.01 -9.72
N SER A 70 2.19 3.45 -10.80
CA SER A 70 2.98 3.07 -11.97
C SER A 70 3.45 4.31 -12.74
N SER A 71 4.72 4.35 -13.15
CA SER A 71 5.34 5.47 -13.84
C SER A 71 6.36 4.99 -14.87
N LYS A 72 6.41 5.65 -16.01
CA LYS A 72 7.47 5.47 -17.02
C LYS A 72 8.77 6.16 -16.64
N LYS A 73 8.74 7.05 -15.66
CA LYS A 73 9.91 7.78 -15.19
C LYS A 73 10.35 7.26 -13.84
N PHE A 74 11.65 7.07 -13.68
CA PHE A 74 12.23 6.86 -12.37
C PHE A 74 12.09 8.16 -11.56
N GLY A 75 11.33 8.10 -10.48
CA GLY A 75 11.16 9.21 -9.56
C GLY A 75 11.96 8.98 -8.28
N VAL A 76 12.64 10.00 -7.80
CA VAL A 76 13.32 9.99 -6.50
C VAL A 76 12.68 11.05 -5.64
N ASP A 77 12.22 10.65 -4.49
CA ASP A 77 11.81 11.57 -3.44
C ASP A 77 13.00 11.81 -2.50
N GLU A 78 13.55 13.01 -2.53
CA GLU A 78 14.72 13.39 -1.72
C GLU A 78 14.44 13.34 -0.21
N TYR A 79 13.17 13.42 0.18
CA TYR A 79 12.74 13.33 1.58
C TYR A 79 12.43 11.89 2.03
N ASN A 80 12.55 10.92 1.12
CA ASN A 80 12.24 9.50 1.37
C ASN A 80 10.81 9.24 1.90
N ALA A 81 9.87 10.12 1.60
CA ALA A 81 8.47 9.93 1.95
C ALA A 81 7.84 8.81 1.12
N LEU A 82 8.26 8.67 -0.15
CA LEU A 82 7.90 7.57 -1.03
C LEU A 82 9.12 6.79 -1.48
N HIS A 83 8.91 5.52 -1.76
CA HIS A 83 9.95 4.61 -2.25
C HIS A 83 9.82 4.39 -3.76
N SER A 84 10.95 4.39 -4.47
CA SER A 84 11.02 4.09 -5.90
C SER A 84 11.52 2.68 -6.14
N PHE A 85 10.85 1.96 -7.03
CA PHE A 85 11.18 0.59 -7.41
C PHE A 85 11.06 0.36 -8.91
N ALA A 86 11.69 -0.71 -9.41
CA ALA A 86 11.40 -1.25 -10.72
C ALA A 86 10.00 -1.92 -10.69
N HIS A 87 9.22 -1.72 -11.76
CA HIS A 87 7.94 -2.37 -11.94
C HIS A 87 8.09 -3.62 -12.81
N ALA A 88 7.18 -4.59 -12.65
CA ALA A 88 7.19 -5.82 -13.43
C ALA A 88 6.84 -5.65 -14.92
N ASP A 89 6.37 -4.48 -15.32
CA ASP A 89 6.09 -4.12 -16.72
C ASP A 89 7.30 -3.51 -17.47
N GLY A 90 8.50 -3.53 -16.87
CA GLY A 90 9.71 -2.93 -17.42
C GLY A 90 9.85 -1.42 -17.19
N ASN A 91 8.96 -0.83 -16.41
CA ASN A 91 9.00 0.58 -16.00
C ASN A 91 9.33 0.72 -14.50
N TYR A 92 8.79 1.74 -13.85
CA TYR A 92 9.03 2.05 -12.46
C TYR A 92 7.71 2.24 -11.71
N HIS A 93 7.78 2.25 -10.39
CA HIS A 93 6.67 2.69 -9.56
C HIS A 93 7.16 3.44 -8.32
N LEU A 94 6.31 4.34 -7.85
CA LEU A 94 6.41 4.91 -6.51
C LEU A 94 5.48 4.15 -5.57
N MET A 95 5.95 3.92 -4.37
CA MET A 95 5.18 3.24 -3.33
C MET A 95 5.23 4.02 -2.03
N GLY A 96 4.05 4.34 -1.49
CA GLY A 96 3.87 4.78 -0.12
C GLY A 96 3.35 3.63 0.74
N CYS A 97 3.82 3.54 1.97
CA CYS A 97 3.38 2.52 2.92
C CYS A 97 3.07 3.16 4.27
N MET A 98 1.80 3.21 4.64
CA MET A 98 1.38 3.54 5.99
C MET A 98 1.36 2.30 6.88
N LEU A 99 1.75 2.44 8.14
CA LEU A 99 1.90 1.29 9.03
C LEU A 99 0.58 0.76 9.60
N SER A 100 -0.42 1.61 9.77
CA SER A 100 -1.71 1.26 10.37
C SER A 100 -2.85 1.68 9.46
N ALA A 101 -3.39 0.76 8.65
CA ALA A 101 -4.52 0.99 7.75
C ALA A 101 -5.79 0.29 8.24
N ALA A 102 -6.17 -0.84 7.69
CA ALA A 102 -7.33 -1.59 8.16
C ALA A 102 -7.18 -2.05 9.63
N SER A 103 -5.96 -2.14 10.13
CA SER A 103 -5.69 -2.38 11.54
C SER A 103 -6.23 -1.28 12.46
N CYS A 104 -6.34 -0.02 12.00
CA CYS A 104 -6.97 1.04 12.79
C CYS A 104 -8.45 0.76 13.01
N ASN A 105 -9.18 0.39 11.95
CA ASN A 105 -10.59 0.03 12.08
C ASN A 105 -10.75 -1.23 12.93
N LYS A 106 -9.89 -2.25 12.73
CA LYS A 106 -9.92 -3.44 13.56
C LYS A 106 -9.69 -3.13 15.04
N TRP A 107 -8.67 -2.34 15.37
CA TRP A 107 -8.38 -1.90 16.72
C TRP A 107 -9.54 -1.12 17.32
N TRP A 108 -10.12 -0.18 16.56
CA TRP A 108 -11.28 0.60 17.01
C TRP A 108 -12.47 -0.31 17.34
N MET A 109 -12.80 -1.24 16.43
CA MET A 109 -13.93 -2.16 16.59
C MET A 109 -13.72 -3.17 17.72
N ASP A 110 -12.58 -3.87 17.73
CA ASP A 110 -12.35 -4.99 18.63
C ASP A 110 -12.00 -4.52 20.04
N GLU A 111 -11.10 -3.53 20.16
CA GLU A 111 -10.50 -3.14 21.45
C GLU A 111 -11.21 -1.95 22.12
N ILE A 112 -11.67 -0.98 21.33
CA ILE A 112 -12.25 0.24 21.89
C ILE A 112 -13.75 0.11 22.09
N ILE A 113 -14.47 -0.33 21.07
CA ILE A 113 -15.93 -0.43 21.15
C ILE A 113 -16.47 -1.83 21.44
N GLY A 114 -15.61 -2.85 21.35
CA GLY A 114 -15.91 -4.22 21.79
C GLY A 114 -16.95 -4.93 20.93
N THR A 115 -17.01 -4.67 19.62
CA THR A 115 -17.95 -5.31 18.70
C THR A 115 -17.24 -5.82 17.44
N LYS A 116 -17.81 -6.87 16.85
CA LYS A 116 -17.40 -7.38 15.53
C LYS A 116 -18.42 -7.10 14.44
N ASP A 117 -19.47 -6.34 14.76
CA ASP A 117 -20.50 -5.97 13.79
C ASP A 117 -20.09 -4.65 13.09
N TYR A 118 -19.12 -4.79 12.18
CA TYR A 118 -18.62 -3.69 11.35
C TYR A 118 -19.72 -3.04 10.52
N ALA A 119 -20.66 -3.83 10.03
CA ALA A 119 -21.74 -3.34 9.18
C ALA A 119 -22.70 -2.43 9.95
N ALA A 120 -23.06 -2.80 11.18
CA ALA A 120 -23.92 -1.97 12.03
C ALA A 120 -23.25 -0.64 12.39
N GLU A 121 -21.96 -0.68 12.78
CA GLU A 121 -21.23 0.55 13.12
C GLU A 121 -21.09 1.50 11.94
N GLN A 122 -20.75 0.98 10.75
CA GLN A 122 -20.62 1.80 9.55
C GLN A 122 -21.96 2.35 9.05
N LYS A 123 -23.06 1.61 9.25
CA LYS A 123 -24.41 2.06 8.90
C LYS A 123 -24.88 3.26 9.73
N ALA A 124 -24.33 3.44 10.92
CA ALA A 124 -24.63 4.59 11.77
C ALA A 124 -23.98 5.90 11.27
N ILE A 125 -23.07 5.83 10.29
CA ILE A 125 -22.46 7.01 9.67
C ILE A 125 -23.45 7.58 8.66
N GLU A 126 -23.97 8.79 8.91
CA GLU A 126 -24.99 9.38 8.05
C GLU A 126 -24.40 10.14 6.86
N LYS A 127 -23.30 10.87 7.09
CA LYS A 127 -22.72 11.76 6.08
C LYS A 127 -21.20 11.67 6.04
N LEU A 128 -20.67 11.23 4.94
CA LEU A 128 -19.24 11.20 4.70
C LEU A 128 -18.71 12.62 4.39
N GLY A 129 -17.53 12.94 4.93
CA GLY A 129 -16.84 14.21 4.67
C GLY A 129 -17.38 15.42 5.47
N GLU A 130 -18.38 15.23 6.31
CA GLU A 130 -18.95 16.29 7.17
C GLU A 130 -18.59 16.11 8.66
N ASN A 131 -17.56 15.33 8.97
CA ASN A 131 -17.16 15.09 10.34
C ASN A 131 -16.32 16.24 10.87
N HIS A 132 -16.53 16.62 12.13
CA HIS A 132 -15.74 17.61 12.88
C HIS A 132 -14.63 16.97 13.72
N VAL A 133 -14.62 15.64 13.83
CA VAL A 133 -13.58 14.86 14.52
C VAL A 133 -12.63 14.28 13.49
N TYR A 134 -11.34 14.40 13.75
CA TYR A 134 -10.28 13.83 12.93
C TYR A 134 -9.50 12.79 13.73
N PHE A 135 -9.01 11.76 13.04
CA PHE A 135 -8.15 10.75 13.63
C PHE A 135 -6.83 10.68 12.88
N LEU A 136 -5.74 10.78 13.60
CA LEU A 136 -4.40 10.49 13.07
C LEU A 136 -4.12 9.00 13.29
N PRO A 137 -3.98 8.19 12.21
CA PRO A 137 -3.96 6.72 12.30
C PRO A 137 -2.59 6.13 12.70
N TYR A 138 -1.73 6.89 13.37
CA TYR A 138 -0.33 6.53 13.61
C TYR A 138 -0.13 5.65 14.83
N LEU A 139 -0.94 4.59 14.98
CA LEU A 139 -0.92 3.69 16.16
C LEU A 139 0.42 2.98 16.37
N MET A 140 1.17 2.75 15.31
CA MET A 140 2.49 2.09 15.33
C MET A 140 3.64 3.00 14.86
N GLY A 141 3.49 4.31 14.98
CA GLY A 141 4.32 5.26 14.27
C GLY A 141 3.87 5.38 12.81
N GLU A 142 4.64 6.11 11.99
CA GLU A 142 4.33 6.20 10.58
C GLU A 142 5.57 6.17 9.70
N ARG A 143 5.47 5.50 8.55
CA ARG A 143 6.49 5.47 7.51
C ARG A 143 6.20 6.53 6.46
N SER A 144 5.34 6.26 5.50
CA SER A 144 4.99 7.20 4.43
C SER A 144 3.78 8.06 4.80
N PRO A 145 3.85 9.38 4.59
CA PRO A 145 4.99 10.13 4.09
C PRO A 145 5.90 10.72 5.19
N HIS A 146 5.62 10.49 6.46
CA HIS A 146 6.18 11.27 7.58
C HIS A 146 7.51 10.76 8.12
N ASN A 147 7.85 9.48 7.91
CA ASN A 147 9.06 8.83 8.45
C ASN A 147 9.27 9.08 9.96
N ASN A 148 8.17 9.04 10.73
CA ASN A 148 8.19 9.32 12.16
C ASN A 148 7.77 8.09 12.99
N PRO A 149 8.73 7.31 13.52
CA PRO A 149 8.43 6.14 14.34
C PRO A 149 7.79 6.50 15.70
N ASN A 150 7.87 7.76 16.11
CA ASN A 150 7.32 8.26 17.36
C ASN A 150 5.93 8.87 17.21
N ALA A 151 5.38 8.96 16.00
CA ALA A 151 4.00 9.39 15.79
C ALA A 151 3.03 8.47 16.55
N ARG A 152 1.90 9.01 17.01
CA ARG A 152 0.90 8.25 17.77
C ARG A 152 -0.50 8.57 17.26
N GLY A 153 -1.40 7.60 17.41
CA GLY A 153 -2.82 7.78 17.13
C GLY A 153 -3.40 8.88 18.01
N THR A 154 -4.20 9.75 17.41
CA THR A 154 -4.75 10.91 18.12
C THR A 154 -6.11 11.28 17.53
N PHE A 155 -7.11 11.51 18.38
CA PHE A 155 -8.35 12.16 18.00
C PHE A 155 -8.27 13.66 18.25
N ILE A 156 -8.76 14.46 17.31
CA ILE A 156 -8.74 15.92 17.37
C ILE A 156 -10.15 16.46 17.05
N GLY A 157 -10.58 17.50 17.74
CA GLY A 157 -11.85 18.18 17.47
C GLY A 157 -13.05 17.62 18.21
N MET A 158 -12.87 16.74 19.19
CA MET A 158 -13.98 16.23 19.99
C MET A 158 -14.65 17.32 20.82
N THR A 159 -15.97 17.25 20.91
CA THR A 159 -16.84 18.10 21.75
C THR A 159 -17.77 17.21 22.59
N MET A 160 -18.59 17.83 23.43
CA MET A 160 -19.62 17.11 24.21
C MET A 160 -20.66 16.41 23.31
N ASP A 161 -20.84 16.89 22.08
CA ASP A 161 -21.81 16.37 21.13
C ASP A 161 -21.20 15.27 20.19
N THR A 162 -19.92 14.99 20.34
CA THR A 162 -19.24 13.96 19.54
C THR A 162 -19.82 12.58 19.83
N SER A 163 -20.43 11.97 18.84
CA SER A 163 -21.01 10.64 18.94
C SER A 163 -20.01 9.52 18.66
N ARG A 164 -20.39 8.29 19.00
CA ARG A 164 -19.64 7.08 18.62
C ARG A 164 -19.53 6.93 17.10
N ALA A 165 -20.59 7.31 16.35
CA ALA A 165 -20.58 7.27 14.90
C ALA A 165 -19.56 8.25 14.31
N ASP A 166 -19.45 9.47 14.86
CA ASP A 166 -18.44 10.45 14.46
C ASP A 166 -17.02 9.93 14.68
N MET A 167 -16.76 9.26 15.80
CA MET A 167 -15.45 8.68 16.08
C MET A 167 -15.14 7.49 15.14
N THR A 168 -16.14 6.64 14.85
CA THR A 168 -15.99 5.53 13.89
C THR A 168 -15.68 6.08 12.50
N GLN A 169 -16.40 7.12 12.07
CA GLN A 169 -16.15 7.81 10.81
C GLN A 169 -14.73 8.42 10.78
N ALA A 170 -14.31 9.09 11.86
CA ALA A 170 -12.98 9.67 11.95
C ALA A 170 -11.87 8.62 11.76
N VAL A 171 -12.02 7.40 12.31
CA VAL A 171 -11.05 6.33 12.14
C VAL A 171 -10.93 5.91 10.65
N LEU A 172 -12.06 5.77 9.96
CA LEU A 172 -12.08 5.41 8.53
C LEU A 172 -11.51 6.53 7.65
N GLU A 173 -11.95 7.77 7.88
CA GLU A 173 -11.47 8.94 7.13
C GLU A 173 -9.99 9.23 7.40
N GLY A 174 -9.52 9.05 8.63
CA GLY A 174 -8.12 9.24 8.99
C GLY A 174 -7.18 8.36 8.19
N VAL A 175 -7.54 7.09 7.97
CA VAL A 175 -6.79 6.18 7.09
C VAL A 175 -6.80 6.70 5.64
N ALA A 176 -7.96 7.15 5.14
CA ALA A 176 -8.07 7.68 3.78
C ALA A 176 -7.25 8.96 3.60
N PHE A 177 -7.24 9.87 4.57
CA PHE A 177 -6.44 11.09 4.55
C PHE A 177 -4.93 10.78 4.57
N ALA A 178 -4.48 9.85 5.42
CA ALA A 178 -3.08 9.45 5.47
C ALA A 178 -2.59 8.81 4.16
N LEU A 179 -3.43 8.03 3.48
CA LEU A 179 -3.14 7.55 2.13
C LEU A 179 -3.06 8.69 1.13
N ARG A 180 -3.98 9.66 1.22
CA ARG A 180 -3.98 10.85 0.35
C ARG A 180 -2.70 11.66 0.48
N ASP A 181 -2.14 11.81 1.67
CA ASP A 181 -0.88 12.52 1.86
C ASP A 181 0.23 11.95 0.99
N SER A 182 0.31 10.63 0.86
CA SER A 182 1.26 9.97 -0.06
C SER A 182 0.99 10.28 -1.54
N PHE A 183 -0.28 10.41 -1.95
CA PHE A 183 -0.62 10.85 -3.30
C PHE A 183 -0.22 12.31 -3.57
N GLU A 184 -0.39 13.19 -2.59
CA GLU A 184 0.03 14.59 -2.74
C GLU A 184 1.55 14.71 -2.88
N VAL A 185 2.33 13.89 -2.17
CA VAL A 185 3.78 13.79 -2.39
C VAL A 185 4.08 13.35 -3.83
N ALA A 186 3.45 12.28 -4.32
CA ALA A 186 3.67 11.81 -5.69
C ALA A 186 3.35 12.89 -6.74
N LYS A 187 2.24 13.62 -6.56
CA LYS A 187 1.88 14.75 -7.44
C LYS A 187 2.91 15.87 -7.40
N SER A 188 3.46 16.20 -6.22
CA SER A 188 4.50 17.24 -6.08
C SER A 188 5.78 16.86 -6.82
N LEU A 189 6.06 15.58 -7.02
CA LEU A 189 7.15 15.06 -7.83
C LEU A 189 6.84 15.04 -9.34
N GLY A 190 5.67 15.52 -9.75
CA GLY A 190 5.23 15.56 -11.14
C GLY A 190 4.79 14.21 -11.70
N ILE A 191 4.48 13.24 -10.82
CA ILE A 191 3.94 11.94 -11.22
C ILE A 191 2.45 12.08 -11.51
N LYS A 192 2.03 11.59 -12.66
CA LYS A 192 0.61 11.50 -13.02
C LYS A 192 -0.06 10.37 -12.25
N ILE A 193 -1.28 10.62 -11.85
CA ILE A 193 -2.14 9.63 -11.18
C ILE A 193 -3.52 9.68 -11.82
#